data_bea31a82d54c956051771d05f78995cd
#
_entry.id   bea31a82d54c956051771d05f78995cd
#
_cell.length_a   1.000
_cell.length_b   1.000
_cell.length_c   1.000
_cell.angle_alpha   90.00
_cell.angle_beta   90.00
_cell.angle_gamma   90.00
#
_symmetry.space_group_name_H-M   'P 1'
#
loop_
_entity.id
_entity.type
_entity.pdbx_description
1 polymer ?
#
loop_
_entity_poly.entity_id
_entity_poly.type
_entity_poly.pdbx_seq_one_letter_code
_entity_poly.pdbx_strand_id
1 'polypeptide(L)'
;MKTTIKLGLIASCLTAPFAVQALEFAGYLRSGAGTSTGSGKQQCFQLPGAQSKYRLGNECEQYAELELRQDLLTLDDGSVLSVDAMASLYNKYDRALKFQGEDNGSARMPQMYAQWSNLPSLNGGSVWAGRRYYKRNDIHISDFYYWNQSATGGGVEDVKIGDLKYSYALSRKDNLYQKEYATRHDFNVAGANAAIYE
;
A
#
# COMPACT_ATOMS: atom_id res chain seq x y z
N MET A 1 -43.42 -15.56 25.98
CA MET A 1 -42.82 -16.40 24.90
C MET A 1 -42.09 -15.61 23.77
N LYS A 2 -42.14 -14.31 23.69
CA LYS A 2 -41.44 -13.54 22.60
C LYS A 2 -40.01 -13.11 22.94
N THR A 3 -39.58 -13.18 24.20
CA THR A 3 -38.24 -12.70 24.64
C THR A 3 -37.17 -13.78 24.53
N THR A 4 -37.54 -15.05 24.65
CA THR A 4 -36.60 -16.20 24.59
C THR A 4 -36.07 -16.46 23.17
N ILE A 5 -36.83 -16.15 22.13
CA ILE A 5 -36.41 -16.35 20.73
C ILE A 5 -35.34 -15.31 20.32
N LYS A 6 -35.42 -14.11 20.86
CA LYS A 6 -34.43 -13.05 20.56
C LYS A 6 -33.04 -13.33 21.21
N LEU A 7 -33.04 -13.92 22.40
CA LEU A 7 -31.77 -14.31 23.06
C LEU A 7 -31.11 -15.48 22.36
N GLY A 8 -31.87 -16.43 21.84
CA GLY A 8 -31.34 -17.59 21.10
C GLY A 8 -30.66 -17.19 19.78
N LEU A 9 -31.20 -16.19 19.08
CA LEU A 9 -30.59 -15.71 17.82
C LEU A 9 -29.29 -14.94 18.06
N ILE A 10 -29.18 -14.18 19.15
CA ILE A 10 -27.95 -13.46 19.52
C ILE A 10 -26.87 -14.45 19.98
N ALA A 11 -27.24 -15.50 20.72
CA ALA A 11 -26.30 -16.50 21.17
C ALA A 11 -25.76 -17.37 20.01
N SER A 12 -26.55 -17.65 18.96
CA SER A 12 -26.09 -18.42 17.81
C SER A 12 -25.14 -17.63 16.90
N CYS A 13 -25.23 -16.32 16.87
CA CYS A 13 -24.25 -15.47 16.14
C CYS A 13 -22.87 -15.42 16.83
N LEU A 14 -22.81 -15.69 18.15
CA LEU A 14 -21.56 -15.65 18.92
C LEU A 14 -20.80 -16.99 18.88
N THR A 15 -21.42 -18.06 18.40
CA THR A 15 -20.82 -19.42 18.32
C THR A 15 -20.43 -19.84 16.91
N ALA A 16 -20.59 -18.99 15.91
CA ALA A 16 -20.02 -19.25 14.59
C ALA A 16 -18.49 -19.31 14.75
N PRO A 17 -17.82 -20.42 14.39
CA PRO A 17 -16.37 -20.45 14.37
C PRO A 17 -15.93 -19.44 13.29
N PHE A 18 -15.58 -18.25 13.70
CA PHE A 18 -14.76 -17.40 12.87
C PHE A 18 -13.44 -18.16 12.74
N ALA A 19 -13.20 -18.73 11.57
CA ALA A 19 -11.84 -19.11 11.22
C ALA A 19 -11.02 -17.83 11.31
N VAL A 20 -10.30 -17.66 12.41
CA VAL A 20 -9.39 -16.53 12.59
C VAL A 20 -8.28 -16.76 11.57
N GLN A 21 -8.44 -16.20 10.41
CA GLN A 21 -7.35 -16.13 9.44
C GLN A 21 -6.28 -15.24 10.04
N ALA A 22 -5.03 -15.69 9.94
CA ALA A 22 -3.92 -14.96 10.52
C ALA A 22 -3.83 -13.55 9.90
N LEU A 23 -3.75 -12.53 10.75
CA LEU A 23 -3.44 -11.18 10.33
C LEU A 23 -1.97 -11.16 9.85
N GLU A 24 -1.76 -10.84 8.60
CA GLU A 24 -0.43 -10.66 8.06
C GLU A 24 0.07 -9.26 8.41
N PHE A 25 1.25 -9.20 9.00
CA PHE A 25 1.94 -7.97 9.34
C PHE A 25 3.24 -7.88 8.54
N ALA A 26 3.43 -6.76 7.85
CA ALA A 26 4.66 -6.42 7.16
C ALA A 26 5.05 -4.98 7.49
N GLY A 27 6.30 -4.62 7.23
CA GLY A 27 6.70 -3.25 7.44
C GLY A 27 8.17 -2.98 7.20
N TYR A 28 8.47 -1.69 7.26
CA TYR A 28 9.81 -1.16 7.19
C TYR A 28 9.99 -0.10 8.26
N LEU A 29 11.09 -0.15 8.99
CA LEU A 29 11.43 0.83 10.01
C LEU A 29 12.87 1.31 9.80
N ARG A 30 13.05 2.62 9.81
CA ARG A 30 14.35 3.25 9.86
C ARG A 30 14.35 4.31 10.96
N SER A 31 15.26 4.16 11.92
CA SER A 31 15.52 5.13 12.97
C SER A 31 17.00 5.09 13.29
N GLY A 32 17.62 6.25 13.48
CA GLY A 32 19.03 6.30 13.79
C GLY A 32 19.46 7.67 14.27
N ALA A 33 20.61 7.72 14.88
CA ALA A 33 21.33 8.93 15.26
C ALA A 33 22.73 8.88 14.65
N GLY A 34 23.27 10.03 14.31
CA GLY A 34 24.59 10.14 13.73
C GLY A 34 25.36 11.34 14.25
N THR A 35 26.68 11.31 14.06
CA THR A 35 27.57 12.42 14.37
C THR A 35 28.55 12.64 13.24
N SER A 36 29.06 13.84 13.11
CA SER A 36 30.18 14.15 12.22
C SER A 36 31.45 14.34 13.01
N THR A 37 32.59 13.98 12.42
CA THR A 37 33.92 14.08 13.05
C THR A 37 34.34 15.53 13.32
N GLY A 38 33.75 16.51 12.64
CA GLY A 38 34.14 17.92 12.77
C GLY A 38 33.23 18.77 13.65
N SER A 39 31.95 18.47 13.75
CA SER A 39 30.95 19.34 14.45
C SER A 39 30.16 18.65 15.54
N GLY A 40 30.31 17.35 15.72
CA GLY A 40 29.53 16.57 16.67
C GLY A 40 28.03 16.46 16.32
N LYS A 41 27.60 17.02 15.19
CA LYS A 41 26.22 16.95 14.72
C LYS A 41 26.14 16.27 13.37
N GLN A 42 25.16 15.41 13.19
CA GLN A 42 24.84 14.85 11.89
C GLN A 42 24.34 15.96 10.98
N GLN A 43 24.96 16.08 9.81
CA GLN A 43 24.52 17.01 8.77
C GLN A 43 23.47 16.31 7.90
N CYS A 44 22.27 16.86 7.92
CA CYS A 44 21.15 16.34 7.12
C CYS A 44 21.01 17.22 5.86
N PHE A 45 21.07 16.59 4.71
CA PHE A 45 21.08 17.29 3.44
C PHE A 45 19.99 16.76 2.50
N GLN A 46 19.32 17.67 1.86
CA GLN A 46 18.45 17.40 0.72
C GLN A 46 18.55 18.59 -0.24
N LEU A 47 18.69 18.31 -1.52
CA LEU A 47 18.74 19.34 -2.55
C LEU A 47 17.41 20.12 -2.59
N PRO A 48 17.42 21.44 -2.51
CA PRO A 48 16.21 22.25 -2.61
C PRO A 48 15.45 21.96 -3.91
N GLY A 49 14.14 21.74 -3.81
CA GLY A 49 13.27 21.40 -4.94
C GLY A 49 13.28 19.93 -5.36
N ALA A 50 14.17 19.11 -4.83
CA ALA A 50 14.15 17.67 -5.09
C ALA A 50 12.98 17.00 -4.35
N GLN A 51 12.28 16.09 -5.04
CA GLN A 51 11.14 15.36 -4.46
C GLN A 51 11.58 14.36 -3.39
N SER A 52 12.79 13.82 -3.50
CA SER A 52 13.40 12.90 -2.54
C SER A 52 14.91 13.13 -2.47
N LYS A 53 15.59 12.42 -1.59
CA LYS A 53 17.06 12.49 -1.49
C LYS A 53 17.78 11.66 -2.53
N TYR A 54 17.12 10.69 -3.15
CA TYR A 54 17.67 9.77 -4.16
C TYR A 54 18.98 9.12 -3.73
N ARG A 55 19.14 8.82 -2.45
CA ARG A 55 20.39 8.32 -1.85
C ARG A 55 21.60 9.26 -1.99
N LEU A 56 21.36 10.52 -2.33
CA LEU A 56 22.43 11.53 -2.52
C LEU A 56 22.63 12.43 -1.30
N GLY A 57 21.84 12.24 -0.25
CA GLY A 57 21.93 13.00 0.99
C GLY A 57 22.03 12.11 2.21
N ASN A 58 22.39 12.71 3.35
CA ASN A 58 22.35 12.01 4.62
C ASN A 58 20.90 11.79 5.05
N GLU A 59 20.54 10.53 5.26
CA GLU A 59 19.20 10.13 5.70
C GLU A 59 19.15 10.19 7.22
N CYS A 60 18.67 11.32 7.72
CA CYS A 60 18.53 11.58 9.16
C CYS A 60 17.12 11.36 9.67
N GLU A 61 16.21 10.96 8.81
CA GLU A 61 14.80 10.84 9.15
C GLU A 61 14.53 9.57 9.94
N GLN A 62 13.55 9.65 10.80
CA GLN A 62 12.82 8.48 11.27
C GLN A 62 11.68 8.20 10.31
N TYR A 63 11.58 6.97 9.85
CA TYR A 63 10.59 6.54 8.89
C TYR A 63 10.09 5.14 9.25
N ALA A 64 8.79 4.96 9.18
CA ALA A 64 8.17 3.65 9.33
C ALA A 64 7.04 3.47 8.32
N GLU A 65 6.90 2.25 7.81
CA GLU A 65 5.73 1.73 7.11
C GLU A 65 5.26 0.51 7.86
N LEU A 66 4.00 0.50 8.23
CA LEU A 66 3.34 -0.59 8.94
C LEU A 66 2.17 -1.04 8.09
N GLU A 67 2.22 -2.26 7.58
CA GLU A 67 1.22 -2.84 6.69
C GLU A 67 0.53 -4.00 7.37
N LEU A 68 -0.78 -4.00 7.27
CA LEU A 68 -1.67 -5.03 7.78
C LEU A 68 -2.53 -5.54 6.64
N ARG A 69 -2.51 -6.85 6.43
CA ARG A 69 -3.37 -7.54 5.48
C ARG A 69 -4.20 -8.58 6.20
N GLN A 70 -5.47 -8.64 5.86
CA GLN A 70 -6.41 -9.61 6.40
C GLN A 70 -7.27 -10.20 5.29
N ASP A 71 -7.26 -11.52 5.18
CA ASP A 71 -8.28 -12.23 4.42
C ASP A 71 -9.57 -12.24 5.23
N LEU A 72 -10.63 -11.68 4.66
CA LEU A 72 -11.92 -11.57 5.31
C LEU A 72 -12.80 -12.78 5.06
N LEU A 73 -12.70 -13.33 3.84
CA LEU A 73 -13.58 -14.42 3.39
C LEU A 73 -12.86 -15.25 2.32
N THR A 74 -12.89 -16.54 2.49
CA THR A 74 -12.53 -17.52 1.46
C THR A 74 -13.80 -18.26 1.05
N LEU A 75 -14.13 -18.24 -0.24
CA LEU A 75 -15.30 -18.90 -0.80
C LEU A 75 -14.97 -20.35 -1.22
N ASP A 76 -16.02 -21.15 -1.43
CA ASP A 76 -15.88 -22.55 -1.83
C ASP A 76 -15.22 -22.74 -3.20
N ASP A 77 -15.29 -21.71 -4.06
CA ASP A 77 -14.63 -21.68 -5.37
C ASP A 77 -13.13 -21.34 -5.29
N GLY A 78 -12.59 -21.14 -4.10
CA GLY A 78 -11.20 -20.78 -3.85
C GLY A 78 -10.90 -19.30 -4.02
N SER A 79 -11.90 -18.46 -4.29
CA SER A 79 -11.70 -17.02 -4.32
C SER A 79 -11.62 -16.43 -2.92
N VAL A 80 -10.80 -15.39 -2.75
CA VAL A 80 -10.48 -14.77 -1.46
C VAL A 80 -10.73 -13.28 -1.49
N LEU A 81 -11.55 -12.79 -0.57
CA LEU A 81 -11.73 -11.37 -0.31
C LEU A 81 -10.79 -10.93 0.81
N SER A 82 -9.91 -10.00 0.52
CA SER A 82 -8.94 -9.45 1.48
C SER A 82 -9.02 -7.93 1.56
N VAL A 83 -8.52 -7.39 2.67
CA VAL A 83 -8.28 -5.97 2.87
C VAL A 83 -6.83 -5.75 3.23
N ASP A 84 -6.30 -4.62 2.81
CA ASP A 84 -4.94 -4.21 3.07
C ASP A 84 -4.93 -2.74 3.50
N ALA A 85 -4.15 -2.44 4.53
CA ALA A 85 -3.99 -1.08 5.02
C ALA A 85 -2.53 -0.86 5.45
N MET A 86 -1.93 0.22 4.97
CA MET A 86 -0.59 0.64 5.34
C MET A 86 -0.63 2.03 5.95
N ALA A 87 0.01 2.20 7.08
CA ALA A 87 0.32 3.49 7.68
C ALA A 87 1.80 3.81 7.47
N SER A 88 2.13 5.01 7.04
CA SER A 88 3.50 5.51 7.01
C SER A 88 3.68 6.67 7.96
N LEU A 89 4.78 6.65 8.68
CA LEU A 89 5.19 7.66 9.65
C LEU A 89 6.52 8.25 9.20
N TYR A 90 6.61 9.56 9.19
CA TYR A 90 7.82 10.28 8.82
C TYR A 90 8.08 11.39 9.79
N ASN A 91 9.31 11.50 10.27
CA ASN A 91 9.75 12.65 11.05
C ASN A 91 11.15 13.08 10.62
N LYS A 92 11.36 14.38 10.55
CA LYS A 92 12.67 14.95 10.26
C LYS A 92 13.58 14.79 11.48
N TYR A 93 14.82 14.36 11.23
CA TYR A 93 15.85 14.22 12.23
C TYR A 93 15.50 13.20 13.35
N ASP A 94 16.29 13.17 14.38
CA ASP A 94 16.17 12.35 15.57
C ASP A 94 15.10 12.82 16.58
N ARG A 95 14.11 13.56 16.10
CA ARG A 95 13.05 14.13 16.95
C ARG A 95 11.96 13.09 17.23
N ALA A 96 11.39 13.19 18.43
CA ALA A 96 10.20 12.41 18.76
C ALA A 96 9.07 12.69 17.76
N LEU A 97 8.30 11.65 17.42
CA LEU A 97 7.15 11.78 16.54
C LEU A 97 6.15 12.77 17.13
N LYS A 98 5.94 13.86 16.44
CA LYS A 98 4.91 14.86 16.74
C LYS A 98 4.03 15.01 15.51
N PHE A 99 2.73 15.09 15.73
CA PHE A 99 1.74 15.22 14.65
C PHE A 99 1.12 16.62 14.56
N GLN A 100 1.65 17.59 15.29
CA GLN A 100 1.15 18.97 15.34
C GLN A 100 2.30 19.99 15.35
N GLY A 101 2.16 21.14 14.61
CA GLY A 101 3.06 22.29 14.54
C GLY A 101 3.93 22.31 13.25
N GLU A 102 4.73 23.34 13.01
CA GLU A 102 5.46 23.59 11.76
C GLU A 102 6.62 22.61 11.50
N ASP A 103 7.21 22.04 12.53
CA ASP A 103 8.35 21.11 12.45
C ASP A 103 7.92 19.63 12.47
N ASN A 104 6.73 19.34 11.98
CA ASN A 104 6.07 18.08 12.24
C ASN A 104 6.48 16.94 11.34
N GLY A 105 6.43 15.78 11.95
CA GLY A 105 6.28 14.53 11.26
C GLY A 105 4.97 14.47 10.47
N SER A 106 4.88 13.57 9.53
CA SER A 106 3.65 13.28 8.83
C SER A 106 3.23 11.83 9.06
N ALA A 107 1.94 11.65 9.27
CA ALA A 107 1.30 10.34 9.21
C ALA A 107 0.46 10.29 7.92
N ARG A 108 0.55 9.20 7.18
CA ARG A 108 -0.19 9.00 5.92
C ARG A 108 -0.72 7.58 5.88
N MET A 109 -1.74 7.37 5.06
CA MET A 109 -2.20 6.04 4.68
C MET A 109 -1.94 5.84 3.18
N PRO A 110 -0.76 5.40 2.79
CA PRO A 110 -0.40 5.21 1.38
C PRO A 110 -1.16 4.05 0.74
N GLN A 111 -1.59 3.06 1.52
CA GLN A 111 -2.42 1.97 1.04
C GLN A 111 -3.65 1.79 1.95
N MET A 112 -4.79 1.63 1.35
CA MET A 112 -6.06 1.20 1.94
C MET A 112 -6.96 0.71 0.82
N TYR A 113 -7.01 -0.60 0.60
CA TYR A 113 -7.79 -1.18 -0.49
C TYR A 113 -8.36 -2.55 -0.11
N ALA A 114 -9.37 -2.96 -0.86
CA ALA A 114 -9.89 -4.32 -0.84
C ALA A 114 -9.55 -5.01 -2.16
N GLN A 115 -9.32 -6.29 -2.11
CA GLN A 115 -9.04 -7.13 -3.27
C GLN A 115 -9.83 -8.42 -3.18
N TRP A 116 -10.42 -8.83 -4.30
CA TRP A 116 -11.02 -10.14 -4.45
C TRP A 116 -10.21 -10.91 -5.49
N SER A 117 -9.48 -11.90 -5.01
CA SER A 117 -8.50 -12.65 -5.79
C SER A 117 -8.98 -14.06 -6.14
N ASN A 118 -8.27 -14.70 -7.10
CA ASN A 118 -8.56 -16.04 -7.59
C ASN A 118 -9.97 -16.21 -8.14
N LEU A 119 -10.50 -15.19 -8.81
CA LEU A 119 -11.85 -15.24 -9.37
C LEU A 119 -11.92 -16.20 -10.56
N PRO A 120 -12.72 -17.28 -10.50
CA PRO A 120 -12.89 -18.19 -11.64
C PRO A 120 -13.41 -17.49 -12.90
N SER A 121 -14.30 -16.51 -12.73
CA SER A 121 -14.85 -15.68 -13.82
C SER A 121 -13.81 -14.84 -14.57
N LEU A 122 -12.64 -14.63 -13.95
CA LEU A 122 -11.50 -13.91 -14.50
C LEU A 122 -10.30 -14.83 -14.75
N ASN A 123 -10.53 -16.13 -14.92
CA ASN A 123 -9.45 -17.12 -15.11
C ASN A 123 -8.36 -17.04 -14.03
N GLY A 124 -8.77 -16.87 -12.76
CA GLY A 124 -7.88 -16.74 -11.62
C GLY A 124 -7.32 -15.32 -11.41
N GLY A 125 -7.80 -14.34 -12.17
CA GLY A 125 -7.50 -12.94 -11.96
C GLY A 125 -8.18 -12.37 -10.71
N SER A 126 -7.96 -11.10 -10.45
CA SER A 126 -8.50 -10.39 -9.29
C SER A 126 -9.15 -9.07 -9.67
N VAL A 127 -10.02 -8.57 -8.79
CA VAL A 127 -10.52 -7.20 -8.81
C VAL A 127 -10.08 -6.50 -7.53
N TRP A 128 -9.82 -5.20 -7.62
CA TRP A 128 -9.44 -4.41 -6.46
C TRP A 128 -10.05 -3.01 -6.51
N ALA A 129 -10.20 -2.41 -5.35
CA ALA A 129 -10.65 -1.02 -5.23
C ALA A 129 -10.06 -0.38 -3.97
N GLY A 130 -9.64 0.87 -4.09
CA GLY A 130 -9.06 1.66 -3.02
C GLY A 130 -7.79 2.38 -3.43
N ARG A 131 -7.01 2.79 -2.44
CA ARG A 131 -5.69 3.37 -2.64
C ARG A 131 -4.63 2.30 -2.45
N ARG A 132 -3.76 2.11 -3.46
CA ARG A 132 -2.67 1.13 -3.34
C ARG A 132 -1.41 1.55 -4.07
N TYR A 133 -0.30 0.99 -3.64
CA TYR A 133 0.91 0.94 -4.42
C TYR A 133 0.71 -0.06 -5.56
N TYR A 134 0.75 0.43 -6.80
CA TYR A 134 0.41 -0.36 -7.96
C TYR A 134 1.48 -0.27 -9.04
N LYS A 135 1.94 -1.43 -9.52
CA LYS A 135 2.96 -1.55 -10.58
C LYS A 135 4.09 -0.53 -10.40
N ARG A 136 4.81 -0.65 -9.27
CA ARG A 136 5.97 0.21 -8.97
C ARG A 136 7.25 -0.55 -9.31
N ASN A 137 8.07 0.05 -10.17
CA ASN A 137 9.40 -0.43 -10.46
C ASN A 137 10.41 0.66 -10.12
N ASP A 138 11.43 0.33 -9.36
CA ASP A 138 12.41 1.28 -8.90
C ASP A 138 13.84 0.92 -9.30
N ILE A 139 14.71 1.90 -9.17
CA ILE A 139 16.16 1.72 -9.19
C ILE A 139 16.62 1.87 -7.75
N HIS A 140 16.75 0.75 -7.04
CA HIS A 140 17.03 0.70 -5.61
C HIS A 140 18.26 1.51 -5.17
N ILE A 141 19.29 1.57 -6.01
CA ILE A 141 20.51 2.31 -5.69
C ILE A 141 20.28 3.83 -5.60
N SER A 142 19.30 4.34 -6.31
CA SER A 142 18.95 5.77 -6.31
C SER A 142 17.60 6.08 -5.65
N ASP A 143 16.88 5.05 -5.16
CA ASP A 143 15.55 5.18 -4.57
C ASP A 143 14.58 5.94 -5.49
N PHE A 144 14.62 5.61 -6.79
CA PHE A 144 13.86 6.26 -7.84
C PHE A 144 12.93 5.25 -8.54
N TYR A 145 11.64 5.54 -8.50
CA TYR A 145 10.62 4.76 -9.21
C TYR A 145 10.51 5.28 -10.65
N TYR A 146 11.13 4.59 -11.60
CA TYR A 146 11.01 4.91 -13.02
C TYR A 146 9.64 4.55 -13.60
N TRP A 147 8.92 3.65 -12.93
CA TRP A 147 7.54 3.30 -13.24
C TRP A 147 6.73 3.27 -11.95
N ASN A 148 5.59 3.95 -11.92
CA ASN A 148 4.75 4.02 -10.73
C ASN A 148 3.31 4.35 -11.09
N GLN A 149 2.43 3.35 -10.99
CA GLN A 149 1.00 3.50 -11.24
C GLN A 149 0.19 3.62 -9.93
N SER A 150 0.86 3.83 -8.81
CA SER A 150 0.20 3.98 -7.50
C SER A 150 -0.80 5.13 -7.50
N ALA A 151 -2.02 4.85 -7.06
CA ALA A 151 -3.10 5.83 -7.00
C ALA A 151 -4.31 5.30 -6.20
N THR A 152 -5.34 6.15 -6.09
CA THR A 152 -6.67 5.75 -5.66
C THR A 152 -7.50 5.38 -6.89
N GLY A 153 -8.10 4.20 -6.89
CA GLY A 153 -8.87 3.72 -8.03
C GLY A 153 -9.39 2.31 -7.85
N GLY A 154 -9.51 1.61 -8.94
CA GLY A 154 -9.90 0.21 -8.97
C GLY A 154 -9.54 -0.41 -10.31
N GLY A 155 -9.52 -1.72 -10.35
CA GLY A 155 -9.15 -2.42 -11.57
C GLY A 155 -9.35 -3.91 -11.49
N VAL A 156 -9.09 -4.54 -12.63
CA VAL A 156 -8.92 -5.99 -12.78
C VAL A 156 -7.45 -6.28 -13.00
N GLU A 157 -6.97 -7.40 -12.46
CA GLU A 157 -5.56 -7.73 -12.47
C GLU A 157 -5.35 -9.21 -12.76
N ASP A 158 -4.30 -9.48 -13.53
CA ASP A 158 -3.80 -10.83 -13.84
C ASP A 158 -4.82 -11.77 -14.48
N VAL A 159 -5.73 -11.24 -15.29
CA VAL A 159 -6.68 -12.04 -16.09
C VAL A 159 -5.91 -12.85 -17.12
N LYS A 160 -5.91 -14.17 -17.00
CA LYS A 160 -5.19 -15.05 -17.92
C LYS A 160 -5.96 -15.25 -19.24
N ILE A 161 -5.29 -14.97 -20.36
CA ILE A 161 -5.77 -15.27 -21.70
C ILE A 161 -4.59 -15.89 -22.48
N GLY A 162 -4.63 -17.19 -22.69
CA GLY A 162 -3.45 -17.93 -23.19
C GLY A 162 -2.29 -17.86 -22.20
N ASP A 163 -1.11 -17.54 -22.70
CA ASP A 163 0.12 -17.40 -21.91
C ASP A 163 0.33 -16.00 -21.32
N LEU A 164 -0.60 -15.10 -21.57
CA LEU A 164 -0.51 -13.71 -21.13
C LEU A 164 -1.48 -13.43 -19.98
N LYS A 165 -1.06 -12.49 -19.13
CA LYS A 165 -1.87 -11.91 -18.05
C LYS A 165 -2.15 -10.44 -18.36
N TYR A 166 -3.41 -10.10 -18.34
CA TYR A 166 -3.89 -8.75 -18.63
C TYR A 166 -4.37 -8.09 -17.36
N SER A 167 -4.00 -6.82 -17.20
CA SER A 167 -4.46 -5.99 -16.09
C SER A 167 -4.90 -4.64 -16.63
N TYR A 168 -5.99 -4.12 -16.07
CA TYR A 168 -6.49 -2.80 -16.37
C TYR A 168 -6.89 -2.09 -15.08
N ALA A 169 -6.42 -0.87 -14.91
CA ALA A 169 -6.78 -0.04 -13.77
C ALA A 169 -7.27 1.34 -14.23
N LEU A 170 -8.32 1.81 -13.58
CA LEU A 170 -8.83 3.16 -13.66
C LEU A 170 -8.51 3.86 -12.34
N SER A 171 -7.72 4.91 -12.40
CA SER A 171 -7.24 5.58 -11.20
C SER A 171 -7.30 7.09 -11.33
N ARG A 172 -7.33 7.75 -10.17
CA ARG A 172 -7.20 9.18 -10.04
C ARG A 172 -5.77 9.50 -9.62
N LYS A 173 -5.05 10.21 -10.46
CA LYS A 173 -3.72 10.69 -10.13
C LYS A 173 -3.84 11.90 -9.20
N ASP A 174 -3.50 11.70 -7.94
CA ASP A 174 -3.35 12.80 -7.00
C ASP A 174 -1.97 13.41 -7.19
N ASN A 175 -1.89 14.54 -7.84
CA ASN A 175 -0.68 15.33 -7.80
C ASN A 175 -0.73 16.21 -6.55
N LEU A 176 0.07 15.91 -5.54
CA LEU A 176 0.14 16.67 -4.30
C LEU A 176 0.54 18.15 -4.52
N TYR A 177 1.12 18.46 -5.68
CA TYR A 177 1.64 19.79 -6.02
C TYR A 177 0.80 20.52 -7.06
N GLN A 178 -0.11 19.85 -7.73
CA GLN A 178 -1.00 20.43 -8.73
C GLN A 178 -2.43 20.09 -8.34
N LYS A 179 -3.28 21.10 -8.23
CA LYS A 179 -4.71 20.94 -7.89
C LYS A 179 -5.53 20.25 -9.00
N GLU A 180 -4.87 19.71 -10.01
CA GLU A 180 -5.49 19.04 -11.13
C GLU A 180 -5.63 17.54 -10.85
N TYR A 181 -6.84 17.06 -10.96
CA TYR A 181 -7.19 15.66 -10.84
C TYR A 181 -7.37 15.09 -12.25
N ALA A 182 -6.43 14.29 -12.68
CA ALA A 182 -6.54 13.55 -13.92
C ALA A 182 -7.01 12.12 -13.68
N THR A 183 -7.93 11.66 -14.48
CA THR A 183 -8.23 10.23 -14.59
C THR A 183 -7.15 9.58 -15.43
N ARG A 184 -6.61 8.45 -14.95
CA ARG A 184 -5.59 7.68 -15.62
C ARG A 184 -6.11 6.29 -15.92
N HIS A 185 -5.85 5.82 -17.13
CA HIS A 185 -6.13 4.48 -17.59
C HIS A 185 -4.79 3.75 -17.72
N ASP A 186 -4.60 2.70 -16.97
CA ASP A 186 -3.38 1.89 -16.99
C ASP A 186 -3.71 0.50 -17.54
N PHE A 187 -3.09 0.15 -18.63
CA PHE A 187 -3.19 -1.19 -19.23
C PHE A 187 -1.82 -1.86 -19.15
N ASN A 188 -1.78 -3.05 -18.58
CA ASN A 188 -0.56 -3.81 -18.41
C ASN A 188 -0.75 -5.23 -18.92
N VAL A 189 0.24 -5.72 -19.63
CA VAL A 189 0.31 -7.10 -20.11
C VAL A 189 1.60 -7.73 -19.58
N ALA A 190 1.48 -8.90 -18.97
CA ALA A 190 2.61 -9.67 -18.51
C ALA A 190 2.55 -11.08 -19.10
N GLY A 191 3.66 -11.56 -19.62
CA GLY A 191 3.86 -12.96 -20.00
C GLY A 191 4.59 -13.74 -18.93
N ALA A 192 4.83 -15.01 -19.15
CA ALA A 192 5.59 -15.86 -18.25
C ALA A 192 7.03 -15.33 -18.00
N ASN A 193 7.58 -14.53 -18.92
CA ASN A 193 8.95 -14.01 -18.86
C ASN A 193 9.10 -12.53 -19.26
N ALA A 194 8.02 -11.79 -19.48
CA ALA A 194 8.10 -10.38 -19.85
C ALA A 194 6.89 -9.60 -19.32
N ALA A 195 7.15 -8.42 -18.77
CA ALA A 195 6.12 -7.41 -18.54
C ALA A 195 6.21 -6.39 -19.69
N ILE A 196 5.11 -6.18 -20.39
CA ILE A 196 4.97 -5.14 -21.41
C ILE A 196 4.08 -4.07 -20.77
N TYR A 197 4.57 -2.84 -20.72
CA TYR A 197 3.85 -1.70 -20.18
C TYR A 197 3.60 -0.71 -21.32
N GLU A 198 2.36 -0.29 -21.48
CA GLU A 198 1.96 0.80 -22.36
C GLU A 198 1.37 1.96 -21.54
#